data_b47b87160afc3dce6dc1aa896ddf86aa
#
_entry.id   b47b87160afc3dce6dc1aa896ddf86aa
#
_cell.length_a   1.000
_cell.length_b   1.000
_cell.length_c   1.000
_cell.angle_alpha   90.00
_cell.angle_beta   90.00
_cell.angle_gamma   90.00
#
_symmetry.space_group_name_H-M   'P 1'
#
loop_
_entity.id
_entity.type
_entity.pdbx_description
1 polymer ?
#
loop_
_entity_poly.entity_id
_entity_poly.type
_entity_poly.pdbx_seq_one_letter_code
_entity_poly.pdbx_strand_id
1 'polypeptide(L)'
;HGSQDTNHEDHDHDGEEHDHHHGEEHDHGFAADRVISEDEQGFVVSHGDHAHYFFKKDLTAAQIKAAQDHLKENHQPQHVQPLAKTVESFSRDASDEEKIKYISQTYGVPLEAIRISNGFFVFGNPDQAYDPTHIHPYAVRKEHVRIPLQTGNPELDFLNELYTTALRDGVSPYSLQVESGSFVIPHGDHNHYIKVQTKGYEVALKNKIPALQSTYQPGAFDEQTVLSKVDQLLADSRSLYKDQPIMQRRLELALGQFTENMKKLATNSTAGYLAALDLFDKQYIHVDQSVAPVETSPLDKKYQALVDKINTLDTDTYGLPKKDLLVHLQEAKLAQDETELAAIEAKLQALQDFRDRTGVTTVEYIKYFYEHVSDGRLREELRNRVAKLTWELYQSQSFLKATDLNKLFPTIYQTKLEVEEALKEEPVSTKVGKTILDTEKVDSQTAKTAIYEFLKELYGDFMPEERV
;
A
#
# COMPACT_ATOMS: atom_id res chain seq x y z
N HIS A 1 6.15 -11.44 -72.29
CA HIS A 1 7.63 -11.40 -72.33
C HIS A 1 8.11 -10.83 -71.02
N GLY A 2 8.88 -11.61 -70.27
CA GLY A 2 9.64 -11.16 -69.14
C GLY A 2 9.34 -11.95 -67.85
N SER A 3 9.91 -13.14 -67.80
CA SER A 3 10.14 -13.91 -66.61
C SER A 3 11.09 -13.14 -65.70
N GLN A 4 10.72 -12.95 -64.47
CA GLN A 4 11.69 -12.63 -63.41
C GLN A 4 11.54 -13.66 -62.30
N ASP A 5 12.61 -14.40 -62.17
CA ASP A 5 12.90 -15.25 -61.03
C ASP A 5 13.02 -14.41 -59.78
N THR A 6 12.22 -14.71 -58.80
CA THR A 6 12.41 -14.20 -57.46
C THR A 6 12.99 -15.29 -56.58
N ASN A 7 14.25 -15.13 -56.28
CA ASN A 7 14.92 -15.87 -55.23
C ASN A 7 14.26 -15.60 -53.90
N HIS A 8 13.72 -16.63 -53.29
CA HIS A 8 13.38 -16.66 -51.90
C HIS A 8 14.66 -16.94 -51.12
N GLU A 9 15.20 -15.92 -50.50
CA GLU A 9 16.15 -16.12 -49.39
C GLU A 9 15.30 -16.37 -48.15
N ASP A 10 15.42 -17.59 -47.65
CA ASP A 10 14.95 -17.96 -46.32
C ASP A 10 15.79 -17.18 -45.27
N HIS A 11 15.18 -16.18 -44.69
CA HIS A 11 15.70 -15.63 -43.45
C HIS A 11 15.09 -16.42 -42.33
N ASP A 12 15.91 -17.30 -41.77
CA ASP A 12 15.70 -17.84 -40.43
C ASP A 12 15.69 -16.66 -39.45
N HIS A 13 14.51 -16.27 -39.06
CA HIS A 13 14.34 -15.47 -37.87
C HIS A 13 14.44 -16.40 -36.67
N ASP A 14 15.63 -16.45 -36.12
CA ASP A 14 15.80 -16.84 -34.73
C ASP A 14 14.88 -15.92 -33.91
N GLY A 15 13.79 -16.48 -33.48
CA GLY A 15 12.91 -15.85 -32.51
C GLY A 15 13.67 -15.78 -31.19
N GLU A 16 14.26 -14.64 -30.92
CA GLU A 16 14.55 -14.27 -29.56
C GLU A 16 13.21 -14.21 -28.86
N GLU A 17 12.93 -15.22 -28.06
CA GLU A 17 11.89 -15.16 -27.06
C GLU A 17 12.24 -13.99 -26.17
N HIS A 18 11.70 -12.83 -26.48
CA HIS A 18 11.58 -11.78 -25.50
C HIS A 18 10.60 -12.30 -24.44
N ASP A 19 11.18 -12.89 -23.44
CA ASP A 19 10.54 -13.17 -22.18
C ASP A 19 10.07 -11.81 -21.64
N HIS A 20 8.87 -11.43 -22.05
CA HIS A 20 8.18 -10.33 -21.45
C HIS A 20 7.85 -10.78 -20.02
N HIS A 21 8.75 -10.53 -19.12
CA HIS A 21 8.46 -10.49 -17.71
C HIS A 21 7.39 -9.42 -17.50
N HIS A 22 6.14 -9.82 -17.77
CA HIS A 22 4.99 -9.04 -17.37
C HIS A 22 4.96 -9.03 -15.84
N GLY A 23 5.31 -7.85 -15.30
CA GLY A 23 4.83 -7.41 -14.03
C GLY A 23 5.16 -8.38 -12.90
N GLU A 24 6.38 -8.38 -12.46
CA GLU A 24 6.75 -8.71 -11.09
C GLU A 24 6.08 -7.72 -10.13
N GLU A 25 4.82 -7.44 -10.38
CA GLU A 25 4.00 -6.69 -9.47
C GLU A 25 3.78 -7.60 -8.29
N HIS A 26 4.57 -7.34 -7.25
CA HIS A 26 4.35 -7.86 -5.91
C HIS A 26 4.61 -9.35 -5.69
N ASP A 27 5.28 -10.01 -6.61
CA ASP A 27 5.90 -11.26 -6.27
C ASP A 27 7.09 -10.96 -5.35
N HIS A 28 7.00 -11.38 -4.09
CA HIS A 28 8.12 -11.35 -3.16
C HIS A 28 9.16 -12.40 -3.55
N GLY A 29 9.34 -12.61 -4.85
CA GLY A 29 10.29 -13.50 -5.44
C GLY A 29 11.71 -13.02 -5.23
N PHE A 30 12.63 -13.97 -5.22
CA PHE A 30 14.05 -13.71 -5.10
C PHE A 30 14.60 -13.02 -6.36
N ALA A 31 15.23 -11.86 -6.18
CA ALA A 31 15.91 -11.12 -7.24
C ALA A 31 17.38 -10.93 -6.87
N ALA A 32 18.28 -11.59 -7.58
CA ALA A 32 19.71 -11.57 -7.28
C ALA A 32 20.34 -10.18 -7.39
N ASP A 33 19.82 -9.32 -8.28
CA ASP A 33 20.27 -7.94 -8.49
C ASP A 33 19.83 -6.97 -7.41
N ARG A 34 18.96 -7.41 -6.49
CA ARG A 34 18.46 -6.62 -5.35
C ARG A 34 18.99 -7.09 -4.00
N VAL A 35 19.89 -8.05 -4.00
CA VAL A 35 20.53 -8.54 -2.78
C VAL A 35 21.46 -7.47 -2.21
N ILE A 36 21.33 -7.17 -0.92
CA ILE A 36 22.11 -6.14 -0.23
C ILE A 36 22.97 -6.68 0.90
N SER A 37 22.74 -7.90 1.35
CA SER A 37 23.52 -8.53 2.41
C SER A 37 23.41 -10.04 2.34
N GLU A 38 24.45 -10.73 2.82
CA GLU A 38 24.51 -12.19 2.93
C GLU A 38 24.98 -12.60 4.32
N ASP A 39 24.40 -13.65 4.85
CA ASP A 39 24.92 -14.39 5.99
C ASP A 39 25.05 -15.88 5.66
N GLU A 40 25.38 -16.70 6.64
CA GLU A 40 25.56 -18.14 6.40
C GLU A 40 24.27 -18.83 5.92
N GLN A 41 23.11 -18.33 6.30
CA GLN A 41 21.82 -18.97 6.07
C GLN A 41 21.02 -18.37 4.91
N GLY A 42 21.31 -17.13 4.49
CA GLY A 42 20.51 -16.49 3.47
C GLY A 42 20.98 -15.11 3.04
N PHE A 43 20.07 -14.43 2.35
CA PHE A 43 20.28 -13.09 1.78
C PHE A 43 19.19 -12.13 2.22
N VAL A 44 19.59 -10.88 2.43
CA VAL A 44 18.65 -9.76 2.52
C VAL A 44 18.45 -9.18 1.12
N VAL A 45 17.21 -9.11 0.69
CA VAL A 45 16.80 -8.62 -0.65
C VAL A 45 15.94 -7.38 -0.49
N SER A 46 16.34 -6.30 -1.16
CA SER A 46 15.58 -5.04 -1.17
C SER A 46 14.37 -5.12 -2.09
N HIS A 47 13.24 -4.67 -1.60
CA HIS A 47 11.99 -4.46 -2.35
C HIS A 47 11.57 -2.98 -2.25
N GLY A 48 12.32 -2.09 -2.90
CA GLY A 48 12.06 -0.66 -2.77
C GLY A 48 12.31 -0.15 -1.35
N ASP A 49 11.26 0.22 -0.63
CA ASP A 49 11.36 0.84 0.70
C ASP A 49 11.52 -0.15 1.85
N HIS A 50 11.37 -1.43 1.60
CA HIS A 50 11.49 -2.50 2.60
C HIS A 50 12.38 -3.63 2.09
N ALA A 51 12.73 -4.58 2.97
CA ALA A 51 13.55 -5.71 2.64
C ALA A 51 13.00 -7.01 3.24
N HIS A 52 13.26 -8.11 2.54
CA HIS A 52 12.94 -9.46 2.97
C HIS A 52 14.19 -10.32 3.07
N TYR A 53 14.10 -11.38 3.86
CA TYR A 53 15.16 -12.37 4.02
C TYR A 53 14.81 -13.66 3.30
N PHE A 54 15.73 -14.16 2.48
CA PHE A 54 15.58 -15.41 1.72
C PHE A 54 16.59 -16.44 2.21
N PHE A 55 16.10 -17.59 2.65
CA PHE A 55 16.97 -18.68 3.06
C PHE A 55 17.64 -19.37 1.86
N LYS A 56 18.94 -19.64 1.94
CA LYS A 56 19.71 -20.34 0.90
C LYS A 56 19.13 -21.73 0.60
N LYS A 57 18.57 -22.39 1.60
CA LYS A 57 17.91 -23.70 1.44
C LYS A 57 16.74 -23.69 0.46
N ASP A 58 16.11 -22.53 0.27
CA ASP A 58 14.96 -22.34 -0.62
C ASP A 58 15.38 -21.82 -2.01
N LEU A 59 16.68 -21.62 -2.23
CA LEU A 59 17.24 -21.09 -3.47
C LEU A 59 18.01 -22.17 -4.22
N THR A 60 18.08 -22.00 -5.55
CA THR A 60 18.95 -22.82 -6.40
C THR A 60 20.41 -22.40 -6.28
N ALA A 61 21.32 -23.29 -6.64
CA ALA A 61 22.76 -22.96 -6.68
C ALA A 61 23.07 -21.79 -7.63
N ALA A 62 22.34 -21.69 -8.75
CA ALA A 62 22.45 -20.57 -9.70
C ALA A 62 22.00 -19.24 -9.10
N GLN A 63 20.92 -19.23 -8.34
CA GLN A 63 20.42 -18.03 -7.64
C GLN A 63 21.42 -17.59 -6.57
N ILE A 64 21.95 -18.50 -5.79
CA ILE A 64 22.95 -18.21 -4.75
C ILE A 64 24.21 -17.60 -5.38
N LYS A 65 24.69 -18.20 -6.47
CA LYS A 65 25.88 -17.68 -7.18
C LYS A 65 25.62 -16.27 -7.76
N ALA A 66 24.50 -16.07 -8.42
CA ALA A 66 24.13 -14.77 -8.97
C ALA A 66 24.05 -13.67 -7.89
N ALA A 67 23.51 -14.00 -6.73
CA ALA A 67 23.45 -13.09 -5.58
C ALA A 67 24.84 -12.77 -5.04
N GLN A 68 25.71 -13.78 -4.90
CA GLN A 68 27.10 -13.60 -4.41
C GLN A 68 27.93 -12.78 -5.41
N ASP A 69 27.74 -12.99 -6.69
CA ASP A 69 28.41 -12.22 -7.74
C ASP A 69 27.96 -10.75 -7.72
N HIS A 70 26.67 -10.52 -7.54
CA HIS A 70 26.12 -9.16 -7.40
C HIS A 70 26.70 -8.43 -6.18
N LEU A 71 26.84 -9.08 -5.04
CA LEU A 71 27.43 -8.50 -3.83
C LEU A 71 28.90 -8.15 -4.01
N LYS A 72 29.65 -8.91 -4.81
CA LYS A 72 31.08 -8.62 -5.11
C LYS A 72 31.24 -7.40 -6.01
N GLU A 73 30.29 -7.15 -6.91
CA GLU A 73 30.33 -6.05 -7.88
C GLU A 73 29.86 -4.72 -7.30
N ASN A 74 29.00 -4.76 -6.31
CA ASN A 74 28.35 -3.58 -5.74
C ASN A 74 28.82 -3.30 -4.31
N HIS A 75 30.01 -2.71 -4.17
CA HIS A 75 30.53 -2.19 -2.89
C HIS A 75 30.15 -0.73 -2.63
N GLN A 76 28.91 -0.34 -2.91
CA GLN A 76 28.49 1.03 -2.61
C GLN A 76 28.11 1.14 -1.13
N PRO A 77 28.66 2.13 -0.39
CA PRO A 77 28.16 2.41 0.96
C PRO A 77 26.69 2.78 0.85
N GLN A 78 25.87 2.08 1.65
CA GLN A 78 24.46 2.33 1.68
C GLN A 78 24.20 3.74 2.21
N HIS A 79 23.59 4.58 1.40
CA HIS A 79 23.16 5.90 1.83
C HIS A 79 22.06 5.74 2.89
N VAL A 80 22.37 6.23 4.11
CA VAL A 80 21.33 6.47 5.11
C VAL A 80 20.38 7.50 4.52
N GLN A 81 19.12 7.15 4.37
CA GLN A 81 18.14 8.06 3.77
C GLN A 81 18.05 9.37 4.59
N PRO A 82 17.80 10.53 3.93
CA PRO A 82 17.68 11.82 4.63
C PRO A 82 16.69 11.83 5.78
N LEU A 83 15.66 10.98 5.71
CA LEU A 83 14.65 10.81 6.75
C LEU A 83 15.26 10.35 8.08
N ALA A 84 16.31 9.52 8.08
CA ALA A 84 16.95 9.04 9.30
C ALA A 84 17.52 10.20 10.14
N LYS A 85 18.09 11.21 9.53
CA LYS A 85 18.59 12.41 10.22
C LYS A 85 17.47 13.24 10.84
N THR A 86 16.34 13.32 10.17
CA THR A 86 15.16 14.05 10.68
C THR A 86 14.60 13.36 11.93
N VAL A 87 14.62 12.04 11.98
CA VAL A 87 14.04 11.24 13.06
C VAL A 87 14.89 11.28 14.34
N GLU A 88 16.16 11.66 14.27
CA GLU A 88 17.04 11.78 15.45
C GLU A 88 16.47 12.70 16.53
N SER A 89 15.82 13.78 16.13
CA SER A 89 15.19 14.72 17.06
C SER A 89 13.88 14.21 17.68
N PHE A 90 13.30 13.16 17.15
CA PHE A 90 12.05 12.55 17.63
C PHE A 90 12.26 11.28 18.43
N SER A 91 13.46 10.78 18.42
CA SER A 91 13.78 9.45 18.88
C SER A 91 15.14 9.40 19.54
N ARG A 92 15.41 8.32 20.19
CA ARG A 92 16.74 7.97 20.69
C ARG A 92 17.22 6.69 20.03
N ASP A 93 18.53 6.57 19.89
CA ASP A 93 19.14 5.30 19.57
C ASP A 93 19.18 4.41 20.82
N ALA A 94 19.28 3.11 20.63
CA ALA A 94 19.23 2.15 21.70
C ALA A 94 20.14 0.95 21.42
N SER A 95 20.35 0.11 22.42
CA SER A 95 21.04 -1.17 22.26
C SER A 95 20.22 -2.11 21.37
N ASP A 96 20.88 -3.11 20.78
CA ASP A 96 20.22 -4.15 20.02
C ASP A 96 19.13 -4.87 20.84
N GLU A 97 19.38 -5.11 22.11
CA GLU A 97 18.42 -5.75 23.00
C GLU A 97 17.15 -4.91 23.18
N GLU A 98 17.29 -3.60 23.37
CA GLU A 98 16.15 -2.69 23.49
C GLU A 98 15.36 -2.57 22.19
N LYS A 99 16.08 -2.52 21.06
CA LYS A 99 15.46 -2.50 19.71
C LYS A 99 14.68 -3.79 19.45
N ILE A 100 15.20 -4.93 19.82
CA ILE A 100 14.52 -6.23 19.71
C ILE A 100 13.24 -6.25 20.55
N LYS A 101 13.26 -5.76 21.77
CA LYS A 101 12.05 -5.62 22.60
C LYS A 101 11.01 -4.74 21.93
N TYR A 102 11.44 -3.64 21.35
CA TYR A 102 10.56 -2.70 20.67
C TYR A 102 9.92 -3.33 19.42
N ILE A 103 10.69 -4.07 18.63
CA ILE A 103 10.17 -4.85 17.49
C ILE A 103 9.15 -5.88 17.95
N SER A 104 9.47 -6.61 19.01
CA SER A 104 8.56 -7.62 19.57
C SER A 104 7.22 -7.01 19.99
N GLN A 105 7.23 -5.89 20.68
CA GLN A 105 6.01 -5.18 21.05
C GLN A 105 5.22 -4.64 19.86
N THR A 106 5.92 -4.11 18.88
CA THR A 106 5.32 -3.42 17.74
C THR A 106 4.68 -4.41 16.76
N TYR A 107 5.38 -5.49 16.45
CA TYR A 107 4.94 -6.48 15.46
C TYR A 107 4.27 -7.70 16.09
N GLY A 108 4.27 -7.81 17.40
CA GLY A 108 3.68 -8.96 18.08
C GLY A 108 4.43 -10.28 17.87
N VAL A 109 5.73 -10.22 17.60
CA VAL A 109 6.57 -11.42 17.42
C VAL A 109 7.33 -11.76 18.68
N PRO A 110 7.57 -13.05 18.99
CA PRO A 110 8.35 -13.45 20.15
C PRO A 110 9.80 -12.89 20.08
N LEU A 111 10.37 -12.55 21.23
CA LEU A 111 11.74 -12.04 21.32
C LEU A 111 12.75 -12.98 20.68
N GLU A 112 12.63 -14.25 20.95
CA GLU A 112 13.51 -15.32 20.45
C GLU A 112 13.40 -15.55 18.93
N ALA A 113 12.33 -15.08 18.31
CA ALA A 113 12.12 -15.17 16.87
C ALA A 113 12.82 -14.05 16.10
N ILE A 114 13.38 -13.07 16.80
CA ILE A 114 14.09 -11.93 16.20
C ILE A 114 15.59 -12.21 16.28
N ARG A 115 16.23 -12.33 15.12
CA ARG A 115 17.66 -12.54 15.02
C ARG A 115 18.36 -11.36 14.34
N ILE A 116 19.67 -11.29 14.52
CA ILE A 116 20.50 -10.27 13.90
C ILE A 116 21.28 -10.90 12.73
N SER A 117 21.27 -10.25 11.60
CA SER A 117 22.03 -10.63 10.41
C SER A 117 22.68 -9.39 9.78
N ASN A 118 23.99 -9.26 9.91
CA ASN A 118 24.80 -8.23 9.22
C ASN A 118 24.20 -6.82 9.20
N GLY A 119 23.81 -6.31 10.37
CA GLY A 119 23.23 -4.99 10.50
C GLY A 119 21.71 -4.91 10.29
N PHE A 120 21.06 -6.07 10.17
CA PHE A 120 19.61 -6.18 10.05
C PHE A 120 19.02 -6.96 11.22
N PHE A 121 17.82 -6.57 11.64
CA PHE A 121 16.94 -7.44 12.42
C PHE A 121 16.09 -8.25 11.45
N VAL A 122 16.07 -9.57 11.62
CA VAL A 122 15.32 -10.48 10.79
C VAL A 122 14.29 -11.20 11.66
N PHE A 123 13.03 -11.15 11.29
CA PHE A 123 11.93 -11.75 12.03
C PHE A 123 10.80 -12.18 11.10
N GLY A 124 10.02 -13.15 11.54
CA GLY A 124 8.88 -13.66 10.77
C GLY A 124 7.85 -12.58 10.50
N ASN A 125 7.30 -12.61 9.27
CA ASN A 125 6.24 -11.69 8.88
C ASN A 125 4.98 -12.01 9.69
N PRO A 126 4.42 -11.09 10.48
CA PRO A 126 3.21 -11.33 11.26
C PRO A 126 1.98 -11.62 10.39
N ASP A 127 1.99 -11.19 9.12
CA ASP A 127 0.90 -11.45 8.17
C ASP A 127 1.04 -12.80 7.44
N GLN A 128 2.10 -13.54 7.68
CA GLN A 128 2.38 -14.82 7.01
C GLN A 128 1.23 -15.83 7.17
N ALA A 129 0.53 -15.79 8.30
CA ALA A 129 -0.60 -16.68 8.57
C ALA A 129 -1.83 -16.36 7.70
N TYR A 130 -1.95 -15.13 7.22
CA TYR A 130 -3.10 -14.63 6.47
C TYR A 130 -2.83 -14.50 4.98
N ASP A 131 -1.58 -14.28 4.61
CA ASP A 131 -1.17 -14.07 3.24
C ASP A 131 -0.01 -14.99 2.88
N PRO A 132 -0.27 -16.10 2.17
CA PRO A 132 0.78 -17.04 1.76
C PRO A 132 1.79 -16.44 0.78
N THR A 133 1.54 -15.26 0.22
CA THR A 133 2.52 -14.56 -0.63
C THR A 133 3.61 -13.86 0.19
N HIS A 134 3.41 -13.69 1.50
CA HIS A 134 4.35 -13.08 2.43
C HIS A 134 5.06 -14.12 3.30
N ILE A 135 5.60 -15.15 2.67
CA ILE A 135 6.27 -16.26 3.37
C ILE A 135 7.69 -15.91 3.85
N HIS A 136 8.25 -14.81 3.37
CA HIS A 136 9.64 -14.45 3.69
C HIS A 136 9.70 -13.53 4.90
N PRO A 137 10.66 -13.76 5.82
CA PRO A 137 10.86 -12.87 6.95
C PRO A 137 11.16 -11.44 6.54
N TYR A 138 10.79 -10.49 7.38
CA TYR A 138 11.21 -9.11 7.25
C TYR A 138 12.68 -8.97 7.63
N ALA A 139 13.37 -8.05 6.96
CA ALA A 139 14.69 -7.58 7.33
C ALA A 139 14.64 -6.06 7.48
N VAL A 140 14.93 -5.55 8.66
CA VAL A 140 14.91 -4.13 8.99
C VAL A 140 16.31 -3.71 9.42
N ARG A 141 16.82 -2.61 8.86
CA ARG A 141 18.13 -2.09 9.26
C ARG A 141 18.13 -1.69 10.73
N LYS A 142 19.19 -2.02 11.45
CA LYS A 142 19.32 -1.64 12.88
C LYS A 142 19.18 -0.14 13.08
N GLU A 143 19.78 0.68 12.23
CA GLU A 143 19.75 2.13 12.30
C GLU A 143 18.35 2.73 12.01
N HIS A 144 17.46 1.96 11.36
CA HIS A 144 16.08 2.36 11.12
C HIS A 144 15.13 2.00 12.27
N VAL A 145 15.60 1.23 13.25
CA VAL A 145 14.85 0.95 14.47
C VAL A 145 15.29 1.95 15.55
N ARG A 146 14.47 2.96 15.75
CA ARG A 146 14.71 3.98 16.78
C ARG A 146 13.55 4.01 17.75
N ILE A 147 13.85 4.33 18.99
CA ILE A 147 12.84 4.38 20.06
C ILE A 147 12.24 5.79 20.11
N PRO A 148 10.93 5.96 19.89
CA PRO A 148 10.31 7.27 19.95
C PRO A 148 10.44 7.89 21.34
N LEU A 149 10.73 9.20 21.40
CA LEU A 149 10.81 9.92 22.65
C LEU A 149 9.43 9.97 23.31
N GLN A 150 9.41 9.70 24.62
CA GLN A 150 8.23 9.82 25.46
C GLN A 150 8.34 11.11 26.27
N THR A 151 7.49 12.07 25.97
CA THR A 151 7.52 13.41 26.57
C THR A 151 6.43 13.64 27.61
N GLY A 152 5.43 12.76 27.66
CA GLY A 152 4.22 12.93 28.45
C GLY A 152 3.12 13.75 27.77
N ASN A 153 3.43 14.40 26.64
CA ASN A 153 2.43 15.05 25.82
C ASN A 153 1.93 14.06 24.75
N PRO A 154 0.65 13.66 24.75
CA PRO A 154 0.15 12.62 23.83
C PRO A 154 0.30 12.97 22.36
N GLU A 155 0.15 14.25 21.98
CA GLU A 155 0.33 14.68 20.60
C GLU A 155 1.76 14.53 20.13
N LEU A 156 2.70 15.02 20.93
CA LEU A 156 4.12 14.93 20.60
C LEU A 156 4.60 13.48 20.60
N ASP A 157 4.14 12.68 21.56
CA ASP A 157 4.47 11.25 21.64
C ASP A 157 3.93 10.49 20.44
N PHE A 158 2.73 10.80 19.99
CA PHE A 158 2.16 10.23 18.76
C PHE A 158 2.96 10.65 17.51
N LEU A 159 3.35 11.90 17.40
CA LEU A 159 4.18 12.39 16.29
C LEU A 159 5.55 11.70 16.26
N ASN A 160 6.17 11.53 17.42
CA ASN A 160 7.43 10.80 17.55
C ASN A 160 7.28 9.34 17.10
N GLU A 161 6.20 8.68 17.49
CA GLU A 161 5.89 7.32 17.04
C GLU A 161 5.61 7.24 15.54
N LEU A 162 4.88 8.19 14.98
CA LEU A 162 4.59 8.26 13.55
C LEU A 162 5.88 8.34 12.70
N TYR A 163 6.79 9.22 13.06
CA TYR A 163 8.05 9.39 12.33
C TYR A 163 8.98 8.20 12.47
N THR A 164 9.06 7.61 13.65
CA THR A 164 9.88 6.40 13.86
C THR A 164 9.31 5.17 13.14
N THR A 165 7.99 5.05 13.12
CA THR A 165 7.30 4.00 12.35
C THR A 165 7.54 4.16 10.87
N ALA A 166 7.41 5.38 10.33
CA ALA A 166 7.65 5.67 8.93
C ALA A 166 9.09 5.30 8.51
N LEU A 167 10.09 5.65 9.31
CA LEU A 167 11.47 5.28 9.04
C LEU A 167 11.67 3.76 9.04
N ARG A 168 11.16 3.08 10.06
CA ARG A 168 11.34 1.64 10.21
C ARG A 168 10.68 0.85 9.09
N ASP A 169 9.46 1.20 8.75
CA ASP A 169 8.66 0.49 7.76
C ASP A 169 8.83 1.02 6.33
N GLY A 170 9.74 1.96 6.11
CA GLY A 170 10.12 2.45 4.79
C GLY A 170 9.03 3.20 4.06
N VAL A 171 8.19 3.94 4.79
CA VAL A 171 7.08 4.74 4.22
C VAL A 171 7.26 6.21 4.57
N SER A 172 6.59 7.07 3.81
CA SER A 172 6.60 8.50 4.13
C SER A 172 5.77 8.81 5.38
N PRO A 173 6.29 9.61 6.32
CA PRO A 173 5.52 10.06 7.46
C PRO A 173 4.36 10.97 7.06
N TYR A 174 4.45 11.62 5.91
CA TYR A 174 3.47 12.60 5.45
C TYR A 174 2.20 11.95 4.89
N SER A 175 2.31 10.76 4.34
CA SER A 175 1.19 9.99 3.80
C SER A 175 0.73 8.84 4.69
N LEU A 176 1.37 8.67 5.84
CA LEU A 176 1.03 7.60 6.78
C LEU A 176 -0.33 7.84 7.42
N GLN A 177 -1.27 6.93 7.20
CA GLN A 177 -2.63 7.00 7.70
C GLN A 177 -2.83 6.13 8.94
N VAL A 178 -3.85 6.45 9.73
CA VAL A 178 -4.26 5.67 10.88
C VAL A 178 -5.71 5.22 10.71
N GLU A 179 -5.95 3.94 10.81
CA GLU A 179 -7.29 3.32 10.77
C GLU A 179 -7.45 2.38 11.96
N SER A 180 -8.54 2.51 12.68
CA SER A 180 -8.90 1.59 13.78
C SER A 180 -7.76 1.37 14.80
N GLY A 181 -7.02 2.42 15.12
CA GLY A 181 -5.92 2.38 16.08
C GLY A 181 -4.62 1.78 15.55
N SER A 182 -4.47 1.64 14.25
CA SER A 182 -3.26 1.12 13.62
C SER A 182 -2.76 2.05 12.53
N PHE A 183 -1.44 2.14 12.37
CA PHE A 183 -0.83 2.72 11.18
C PHE A 183 -1.06 1.81 9.99
N VAL A 184 -1.45 2.39 8.86
CA VAL A 184 -1.65 1.68 7.61
C VAL A 184 -0.39 1.79 6.77
N ILE A 185 0.30 0.68 6.58
CA ILE A 185 1.54 0.61 5.81
C ILE A 185 1.23 0.01 4.44
N PRO A 186 1.22 0.81 3.36
CA PRO A 186 1.01 0.28 2.02
C PRO A 186 2.11 -0.69 1.63
N HIS A 187 1.73 -1.87 1.13
CA HIS A 187 2.66 -2.89 0.69
C HIS A 187 2.11 -3.58 -0.55
N GLY A 188 2.50 -3.09 -1.71
CA GLY A 188 2.03 -3.64 -2.98
C GLY A 188 0.51 -3.56 -3.12
N ASP A 189 -0.11 -4.72 -3.21
CA ASP A 189 -1.55 -4.88 -3.43
C ASP A 189 -2.39 -4.92 -2.14
N HIS A 190 -1.74 -4.83 -0.98
CA HIS A 190 -2.41 -4.85 0.32
C HIS A 190 -1.73 -3.90 1.30
N ASN A 191 -2.34 -3.71 2.48
CA ASN A 191 -1.79 -2.92 3.56
C ASN A 191 -1.41 -3.81 4.75
N HIS A 192 -0.31 -3.48 5.41
CA HIS A 192 0.00 -3.97 6.74
C HIS A 192 -0.53 -3.00 7.78
N TYR A 193 -0.88 -3.51 8.95
CA TYR A 193 -1.41 -2.73 10.05
C TYR A 193 -0.50 -2.85 11.26
N ILE A 194 0.07 -1.73 11.67
CA ILE A 194 0.94 -1.66 12.86
C ILE A 194 0.20 -0.92 13.95
N LYS A 195 -0.04 -1.59 15.07
CA LYS A 195 -0.80 -1.01 16.18
C LYS A 195 -0.12 0.24 16.72
N VAL A 196 -0.87 1.32 16.83
CA VAL A 196 -0.43 2.57 17.46
C VAL A 196 -0.29 2.34 18.96
N GLN A 197 0.88 2.66 19.52
CA GLN A 197 1.17 2.50 20.94
C GLN A 197 0.69 3.70 21.77
N THR A 198 0.71 4.89 21.19
CA THR A 198 0.19 6.11 21.84
C THR A 198 -1.31 6.15 21.69
N LYS A 199 -2.03 5.76 22.73
CA LYS A 199 -3.48 5.63 22.71
C LYS A 199 -4.20 6.96 22.84
N GLY A 200 -5.34 7.06 22.12
CA GLY A 200 -6.31 8.16 22.27
C GLY A 200 -6.00 9.40 21.44
N TYR A 201 -4.91 9.43 20.72
CA TYR A 201 -4.50 10.61 19.98
C TYR A 201 -4.62 10.49 18.45
N GLU A 202 -4.62 9.30 17.91
CA GLU A 202 -4.58 8.99 16.48
C GLU A 202 -5.70 9.64 15.66
N VAL A 203 -6.87 9.84 16.27
CA VAL A 203 -8.04 10.42 15.59
C VAL A 203 -8.00 11.96 15.55
N ALA A 204 -7.32 12.58 16.53
CA ALA A 204 -7.33 14.03 16.69
C ALA A 204 -6.33 14.74 15.77
N LEU A 205 -5.27 14.06 15.33
CA LEU A 205 -4.18 14.69 14.60
C LEU A 205 -4.62 15.24 13.22
N LYS A 206 -5.43 14.52 12.48
CA LYS A 206 -5.93 14.96 11.16
C LYS A 206 -6.62 16.32 11.21
N ASN A 207 -7.33 16.61 12.29
CA ASN A 207 -8.06 17.87 12.47
C ASN A 207 -7.14 19.04 12.89
N LYS A 208 -5.91 18.74 13.30
CA LYS A 208 -4.95 19.74 13.80
C LYS A 208 -3.88 20.12 12.77
N ILE A 209 -3.73 19.34 11.68
CA ILE A 209 -2.81 19.68 10.61
C ILE A 209 -3.42 20.82 9.79
N PRO A 210 -2.73 21.95 9.63
CA PRO A 210 -3.20 23.05 8.80
C PRO A 210 -3.34 22.62 7.34
N ALA A 211 -4.45 22.98 6.70
CA ALA A 211 -4.69 22.69 5.30
C ALA A 211 -4.21 23.82 4.39
N LEU A 212 -3.54 23.47 3.29
CA LEU A 212 -3.24 24.43 2.24
C LEU A 212 -4.50 24.64 1.38
N GLN A 213 -4.88 25.90 1.25
CA GLN A 213 -6.00 26.30 0.39
C GLN A 213 -5.45 26.60 -1.00
N SER A 214 -5.85 25.79 -1.98
CA SER A 214 -5.39 25.93 -3.36
C SER A 214 -6.54 26.32 -4.27
N THR A 215 -6.33 27.39 -5.03
CA THR A 215 -7.21 27.78 -6.13
C THR A 215 -6.49 27.50 -7.45
N TYR A 216 -7.16 26.83 -8.37
CA TYR A 216 -6.59 26.53 -9.67
C TYR A 216 -6.31 27.84 -10.45
N GLN A 217 -5.11 27.93 -10.99
CA GLN A 217 -4.70 28.98 -11.91
C GLN A 217 -4.09 28.33 -13.15
N PRO A 218 -4.49 28.77 -14.37
CA PRO A 218 -3.87 28.27 -15.58
C PRO A 218 -2.42 28.73 -15.70
N GLY A 219 -1.57 27.92 -16.30
CA GLY A 219 -0.17 28.27 -16.54
C GLY A 219 0.74 27.04 -16.56
N ALA A 220 2.00 27.30 -16.82
CA ALA A 220 3.04 26.28 -16.82
C ALA A 220 3.32 25.77 -15.40
N PHE A 221 3.81 24.56 -15.32
CA PHE A 221 4.22 23.92 -14.07
C PHE A 221 5.73 23.66 -14.09
N ASP A 222 6.43 24.19 -13.09
CA ASP A 222 7.83 23.92 -12.81
C ASP A 222 7.97 23.42 -11.37
N GLU A 223 8.21 22.12 -11.21
CA GLU A 223 8.30 21.47 -9.92
C GLU A 223 9.37 22.10 -9.02
N GLN A 224 10.54 22.40 -9.56
CA GLN A 224 11.66 22.93 -8.78
C GLN A 224 11.36 24.28 -8.13
N THR A 225 10.65 25.15 -8.83
CA THR A 225 10.23 26.44 -8.28
C THR A 225 9.32 26.27 -7.06
N VAL A 226 8.38 25.34 -7.15
CA VAL A 226 7.47 25.02 -6.04
C VAL A 226 8.22 24.40 -4.88
N LEU A 227 9.09 23.43 -5.14
CA LEU A 227 9.89 22.75 -4.11
C LEU A 227 10.82 23.75 -3.38
N SER A 228 11.41 24.69 -4.10
CA SER A 228 12.26 25.74 -3.49
C SER A 228 11.48 26.60 -2.53
N LYS A 229 10.23 26.94 -2.86
CA LYS A 229 9.35 27.70 -1.96
C LYS A 229 8.98 26.88 -0.71
N VAL A 230 8.67 25.59 -0.88
CA VAL A 230 8.39 24.69 0.24
C VAL A 230 9.60 24.60 1.17
N ASP A 231 10.79 24.42 0.63
CA ASP A 231 12.03 24.34 1.42
C ASP A 231 12.28 25.63 2.23
N GLN A 232 12.02 26.78 1.62
CA GLN A 232 12.11 28.07 2.31
C GLN A 232 11.13 28.14 3.47
N LEU A 233 9.86 27.76 3.25
CA LEU A 233 8.83 27.78 4.30
C LEU A 233 9.14 26.80 5.43
N LEU A 234 9.67 25.62 5.10
CA LEU A 234 10.13 24.65 6.11
C LEU A 234 11.26 25.22 6.97
N ALA A 235 12.25 25.83 6.34
CA ALA A 235 13.36 26.46 7.06
C ALA A 235 12.87 27.58 7.96
N ASP A 236 12.00 28.44 7.46
CA ASP A 236 11.43 29.55 8.23
C ASP A 236 10.57 29.05 9.40
N SER A 237 9.78 28.00 9.19
CA SER A 237 8.96 27.40 10.25
C SER A 237 9.82 26.80 11.37
N ARG A 238 10.93 26.15 11.03
CA ARG A 238 11.87 25.60 12.02
C ARG A 238 12.51 26.68 12.85
N SER A 239 12.85 27.80 12.24
CA SER A 239 13.43 28.95 12.93
C SER A 239 12.43 29.65 13.83
N LEU A 240 11.25 29.95 13.32
CA LEU A 240 10.20 30.68 14.05
C LEU A 240 9.58 29.87 15.20
N TYR A 241 9.42 28.58 15.03
CA TYR A 241 8.76 27.70 15.97
C TYR A 241 9.72 26.74 16.67
N LYS A 242 11.00 27.09 16.78
CA LYS A 242 12.01 26.24 17.45
C LYS A 242 11.65 25.86 18.88
N ASP A 243 10.93 26.73 19.59
CA ASP A 243 10.47 26.51 20.97
C ASP A 243 9.04 25.96 21.04
N GLN A 244 8.42 25.67 19.89
CA GLN A 244 7.08 25.11 19.78
C GLN A 244 7.09 23.88 18.88
N PRO A 245 7.61 22.76 19.39
CA PRO A 245 7.81 21.55 18.55
C PRO A 245 6.51 21.01 17.95
N ILE A 246 5.38 21.10 18.63
CA ILE A 246 4.10 20.63 18.13
C ILE A 246 3.67 21.43 16.90
N MET A 247 3.74 22.77 16.96
CA MET A 247 3.39 23.63 15.81
C MET A 247 4.32 23.39 14.65
N GLN A 248 5.62 23.31 14.89
CA GLN A 248 6.61 23.01 13.86
C GLN A 248 6.32 21.68 13.15
N ARG A 249 5.94 20.64 13.90
CA ARG A 249 5.61 19.32 13.33
C ARG A 249 4.34 19.35 12.50
N ARG A 250 3.32 20.05 12.96
CA ARG A 250 2.08 20.23 12.20
C ARG A 250 2.32 20.91 10.87
N LEU A 251 3.14 21.96 10.85
CA LEU A 251 3.50 22.67 9.62
C LEU A 251 4.33 21.80 8.67
N GLU A 252 5.27 21.06 9.21
CA GLU A 252 6.08 20.12 8.44
C GLU A 252 5.22 19.03 7.80
N LEU A 253 4.26 18.47 8.53
CA LEU A 253 3.31 17.50 7.99
C LEU A 253 2.45 18.10 6.87
N ALA A 254 1.93 19.31 7.07
CA ALA A 254 1.13 19.99 6.06
C ALA A 254 1.91 20.21 4.76
N LEU A 255 3.11 20.76 4.87
CA LEU A 255 3.99 21.03 3.72
C LEU A 255 4.49 19.73 3.07
N GLY A 256 4.79 18.72 3.86
CA GLY A 256 5.19 17.41 3.36
C GLY A 256 4.08 16.70 2.60
N GLN A 257 2.85 16.72 3.10
CA GLN A 257 1.67 16.18 2.41
C GLN A 257 1.40 16.92 1.10
N PHE A 258 1.46 18.24 1.13
CA PHE A 258 1.35 19.06 -0.07
C PHE A 258 2.37 18.66 -1.14
N THR A 259 3.64 18.52 -0.76
CA THR A 259 4.74 18.17 -1.65
C THR A 259 4.55 16.81 -2.27
N GLU A 260 4.18 15.80 -1.47
CA GLU A 260 3.96 14.45 -1.97
C GLU A 260 2.77 14.36 -2.92
N ASN A 261 1.67 15.03 -2.60
CA ASN A 261 0.50 15.07 -3.47
C ASN A 261 0.83 15.73 -4.81
N MET A 262 1.57 16.82 -4.79
CA MET A 262 2.03 17.50 -6.00
C MET A 262 2.95 16.61 -6.86
N LYS A 263 3.88 15.89 -6.23
CA LYS A 263 4.79 14.96 -6.95
C LYS A 263 4.06 13.77 -7.55
N LYS A 264 3.02 13.29 -6.91
CA LYS A 264 2.19 12.19 -7.44
C LYS A 264 1.38 12.63 -8.64
N LEU A 265 0.77 13.82 -8.56
CA LEU A 265 -0.02 14.43 -9.63
C LEU A 265 -0.05 15.94 -9.47
N ALA A 266 0.58 16.63 -10.38
CA ALA A 266 0.47 18.09 -10.46
C ALA A 266 -0.90 18.48 -11.03
N THR A 267 -1.75 19.08 -10.19
CA THR A 267 -3.12 19.51 -10.54
C THR A 267 -3.27 21.00 -10.68
N ASN A 268 -2.19 21.76 -10.56
CA ASN A 268 -2.19 23.20 -10.64
C ASN A 268 -0.92 23.71 -11.37
N SER A 269 -0.92 24.96 -11.75
CA SER A 269 0.26 25.65 -12.26
C SER A 269 1.23 26.04 -11.14
N THR A 270 2.45 26.38 -11.51
CA THR A 270 3.42 26.99 -10.57
C THR A 270 2.84 28.21 -9.88
N ALA A 271 2.18 29.10 -10.63
CA ALA A 271 1.54 30.29 -10.07
C ALA A 271 0.45 29.93 -9.04
N GLY A 272 -0.36 28.93 -9.34
CA GLY A 272 -1.41 28.46 -8.44
C GLY A 272 -0.85 27.83 -7.15
N TYR A 273 0.17 27.02 -7.26
CA TYR A 273 0.85 26.45 -6.10
C TYR A 273 1.57 27.49 -5.26
N LEU A 274 2.27 28.42 -5.88
CA LEU A 274 2.93 29.52 -5.15
C LEU A 274 1.93 30.40 -4.41
N ALA A 275 0.78 30.67 -5.01
CA ALA A 275 -0.29 31.43 -4.35
C ALA A 275 -0.82 30.68 -3.11
N ALA A 276 -1.00 29.36 -3.20
CA ALA A 276 -1.40 28.53 -2.05
C ALA A 276 -0.34 28.55 -0.94
N LEU A 277 0.93 28.47 -1.29
CA LEU A 277 2.04 28.52 -0.34
C LEU A 277 2.20 29.90 0.29
N ASP A 278 2.03 30.98 -0.47
CA ASP A 278 2.06 32.34 0.07
C ASP A 278 0.92 32.59 1.05
N LEU A 279 -0.27 32.08 0.76
CA LEU A 279 -1.40 32.16 1.68
C LEU A 279 -1.13 31.37 2.96
N PHE A 280 -0.62 30.15 2.84
CA PHE A 280 -0.24 29.33 3.98
C PHE A 280 0.83 29.99 4.86
N ASP A 281 1.80 30.62 4.24
CA ASP A 281 2.83 31.40 4.91
C ASP A 281 2.24 32.50 5.78
N LYS A 282 1.32 33.28 5.21
CA LYS A 282 0.65 34.39 5.92
C LYS A 282 -0.32 33.92 7.01
N GLN A 283 -0.88 32.73 6.87
CA GLN A 283 -1.80 32.18 7.85
C GLN A 283 -1.10 31.51 9.03
N TYR A 284 0.04 30.83 8.79
CA TYR A 284 0.62 29.93 9.78
C TYR A 284 2.10 30.17 10.11
N ILE A 285 2.88 30.75 9.22
CA ILE A 285 4.33 30.93 9.40
C ILE A 285 4.65 32.39 9.73
N HIS A 286 4.63 33.24 8.73
CA HIS A 286 4.73 34.69 8.91
C HIS A 286 3.32 35.26 9.04
N VAL A 287 2.72 35.07 10.19
CA VAL A 287 1.31 35.34 10.41
C VAL A 287 0.96 36.80 10.17
N ASP A 288 0.03 37.03 9.24
CA ASP A 288 -0.58 38.31 8.96
C ASP A 288 -2.04 38.27 9.45
N GLN A 289 -2.37 39.04 10.47
CA GLN A 289 -3.69 39.05 11.07
C GLN A 289 -4.81 39.47 10.12
N SER A 290 -4.48 40.15 9.02
CA SER A 290 -5.44 40.54 7.97
C SER A 290 -5.84 39.32 7.10
N VAL A 291 -5.09 38.22 7.16
CA VAL A 291 -5.32 36.97 6.39
C VAL A 291 -5.54 35.84 7.38
N ALA A 292 -6.57 35.95 8.21
CA ALA A 292 -6.93 34.90 9.17
C ALA A 292 -7.29 33.59 8.44
N PRO A 293 -6.97 32.42 9.02
CA PRO A 293 -7.40 31.16 8.46
C PRO A 293 -8.91 31.13 8.30
N VAL A 294 -9.38 30.87 7.09
CA VAL A 294 -10.80 30.65 6.83
C VAL A 294 -11.11 29.23 7.27
N GLU A 295 -12.21 29.04 8.01
CA GLU A 295 -12.69 27.70 8.30
C GLU A 295 -12.84 26.92 7.00
N THR A 296 -12.23 25.74 6.95
CA THR A 296 -12.32 24.87 5.79
C THR A 296 -13.80 24.52 5.56
N SER A 297 -14.30 24.76 4.36
CA SER A 297 -15.69 24.45 4.03
C SER A 297 -15.96 22.94 4.20
N PRO A 298 -17.20 22.51 4.48
CA PRO A 298 -17.56 21.10 4.53
C PRO A 298 -17.17 20.33 3.25
N LEU A 299 -17.31 20.99 2.10
CA LEU A 299 -16.91 20.45 0.80
C LEU A 299 -15.40 20.21 0.71
N ASP A 300 -14.58 21.16 1.16
CA ASP A 300 -13.12 21.03 1.17
C ASP A 300 -12.65 19.95 2.13
N LYS A 301 -13.28 19.82 3.29
CA LYS A 301 -13.02 18.73 4.24
C LYS A 301 -13.33 17.37 3.63
N LYS A 302 -14.45 17.25 2.94
CA LYS A 302 -14.83 16.03 2.25
C LYS A 302 -13.88 15.68 1.12
N TYR A 303 -13.51 16.67 0.32
CA TYR A 303 -12.51 16.52 -0.73
C TYR A 303 -11.18 15.99 -0.17
N GLN A 304 -10.65 16.62 0.88
CA GLN A 304 -9.38 16.21 1.47
C GLN A 304 -9.46 14.80 2.06
N ALA A 305 -10.55 14.46 2.72
CA ALA A 305 -10.78 13.12 3.24
C ALA A 305 -10.79 12.07 2.12
N LEU A 306 -11.36 12.38 0.97
CA LEU A 306 -11.37 11.49 -0.20
C LEU A 306 -9.99 11.36 -0.83
N VAL A 307 -9.21 12.44 -0.91
CA VAL A 307 -7.80 12.39 -1.36
C VAL A 307 -7.00 11.44 -0.47
N ASP A 308 -7.10 11.58 0.84
CA ASP A 308 -6.42 10.73 1.81
C ASP A 308 -6.81 9.27 1.65
N LYS A 309 -8.09 9.01 1.47
CA LYS A 309 -8.62 7.66 1.28
C LYS A 309 -8.15 7.02 -0.02
N ILE A 310 -8.13 7.76 -1.13
CA ILE A 310 -7.58 7.31 -2.41
C ILE A 310 -6.10 6.93 -2.26
N ASN A 311 -5.33 7.75 -1.58
CA ASN A 311 -3.91 7.48 -1.35
C ASN A 311 -3.66 6.27 -0.44
N THR A 312 -4.59 5.96 0.46
CA THR A 312 -4.48 4.85 1.41
C THR A 312 -4.92 3.52 0.80
N LEU A 313 -5.96 3.52 -0.04
CA LEU A 313 -6.59 2.28 -0.54
C LEU A 313 -5.85 1.61 -1.68
N ASP A 314 -4.81 2.21 -2.24
CA ASP A 314 -4.12 1.68 -3.42
C ASP A 314 -5.08 1.32 -4.56
N THR A 315 -5.83 2.31 -5.00
CA THR A 315 -6.91 2.15 -5.98
C THR A 315 -6.46 1.64 -7.34
N ASP A 316 -5.18 1.83 -7.71
CA ASP A 316 -4.61 1.31 -8.95
C ASP A 316 -4.70 -0.22 -9.02
N THR A 317 -4.45 -0.88 -7.89
CA THR A 317 -4.53 -2.34 -7.76
C THR A 317 -5.95 -2.86 -8.03
N TYR A 318 -6.97 -2.06 -7.74
CA TYR A 318 -8.37 -2.39 -8.01
C TYR A 318 -8.86 -1.93 -9.38
N GLY A 319 -7.95 -1.48 -10.25
CA GLY A 319 -8.28 -0.99 -11.59
C GLY A 319 -8.97 0.37 -11.62
N LEU A 320 -8.97 1.09 -10.51
CA LEU A 320 -9.32 2.50 -10.45
C LEU A 320 -8.02 3.30 -10.48
N PRO A 321 -7.59 3.82 -11.63
CA PRO A 321 -6.35 4.58 -11.70
C PRO A 321 -6.40 5.74 -10.73
N LYS A 322 -5.49 5.76 -9.78
CA LYS A 322 -5.39 6.82 -8.76
C LYS A 322 -5.36 8.19 -9.40
N LYS A 323 -4.59 8.31 -10.48
CA LYS A 323 -4.45 9.55 -11.24
C LYS A 323 -5.80 10.06 -11.76
N ASP A 324 -6.60 9.17 -12.36
CA ASP A 324 -7.91 9.52 -12.90
C ASP A 324 -8.90 9.89 -11.80
N LEU A 325 -8.89 9.15 -10.68
CA LEU A 325 -9.72 9.46 -9.52
C LEU A 325 -9.38 10.85 -8.95
N LEU A 326 -8.11 11.16 -8.80
CA LEU A 326 -7.67 12.46 -8.27
C LEU A 326 -8.04 13.60 -9.22
N VAL A 327 -7.96 13.40 -10.53
CA VAL A 327 -8.39 14.41 -11.52
C VAL A 327 -9.90 14.63 -11.42
N HIS A 328 -10.71 13.58 -11.45
CA HIS A 328 -12.16 13.69 -11.30
C HIS A 328 -12.58 14.33 -9.98
N LEU A 329 -11.88 13.98 -8.91
CA LEU A 329 -12.12 14.57 -7.60
C LEU A 329 -11.80 16.07 -7.57
N GLN A 330 -10.71 16.47 -8.20
CA GLN A 330 -10.33 17.87 -8.34
C GLN A 330 -11.33 18.66 -9.18
N GLU A 331 -11.78 18.10 -10.29
CA GLU A 331 -12.81 18.70 -11.15
C GLU A 331 -14.12 18.87 -10.41
N ALA A 332 -14.54 17.86 -9.67
CA ALA A 332 -15.75 17.90 -8.85
C ALA A 332 -15.67 18.98 -7.76
N LYS A 333 -14.51 19.13 -7.11
CA LYS A 333 -14.28 20.19 -6.13
C LYS A 333 -14.40 21.58 -6.76
N LEU A 334 -13.74 21.79 -7.89
CA LEU A 334 -13.75 23.07 -8.59
C LEU A 334 -15.16 23.44 -9.08
N ALA A 335 -15.93 22.45 -9.53
CA ALA A 335 -17.32 22.63 -9.96
C ALA A 335 -18.30 22.70 -8.78
N GLN A 336 -17.85 22.48 -7.55
CA GLN A 336 -18.69 22.34 -6.35
C GLN A 336 -19.79 21.27 -6.52
N ASP A 337 -19.44 20.19 -7.22
CA ASP A 337 -20.35 19.09 -7.51
C ASP A 337 -20.36 18.07 -6.35
N GLU A 338 -21.25 18.28 -5.40
CA GLU A 338 -21.42 17.40 -4.24
C GLU A 338 -21.90 16.00 -4.63
N THR A 339 -22.66 15.88 -5.70
CA THR A 339 -23.17 14.60 -6.21
C THR A 339 -22.02 13.73 -6.71
N GLU A 340 -21.09 14.30 -7.46
CA GLU A 340 -19.91 13.58 -7.95
C GLU A 340 -18.97 13.20 -6.81
N LEU A 341 -18.77 14.08 -5.83
CA LEU A 341 -17.99 13.76 -4.63
C LEU A 341 -18.63 12.59 -3.86
N ALA A 342 -19.93 12.58 -3.72
CA ALA A 342 -20.66 11.50 -3.07
C ALA A 342 -20.56 10.17 -3.86
N ALA A 343 -20.56 10.23 -5.19
CA ALA A 343 -20.38 9.05 -6.04
C ALA A 343 -18.98 8.45 -5.89
N ILE A 344 -17.94 9.27 -5.84
CA ILE A 344 -16.57 8.82 -5.61
C ILE A 344 -16.44 8.23 -4.21
N GLU A 345 -17.00 8.89 -3.19
CA GLU A 345 -17.02 8.39 -1.82
C GLU A 345 -17.68 7.01 -1.72
N ALA A 346 -18.81 6.81 -2.39
CA ALA A 346 -19.50 5.53 -2.40
C ALA A 346 -18.68 4.42 -3.03
N LYS A 347 -17.96 4.70 -4.11
CA LYS A 347 -17.03 3.73 -4.74
C LYS A 347 -15.91 3.33 -3.79
N LEU A 348 -15.28 4.30 -3.15
CA LEU A 348 -14.19 4.04 -2.21
C LEU A 348 -14.67 3.28 -0.97
N GLN A 349 -15.86 3.62 -0.47
CA GLN A 349 -16.46 2.94 0.67
C GLN A 349 -16.78 1.48 0.34
N ALA A 350 -17.30 1.21 -0.85
CA ALA A 350 -17.58 -0.15 -1.30
C ALA A 350 -16.31 -1.01 -1.39
N LEU A 351 -15.21 -0.46 -1.90
CA LEU A 351 -13.92 -1.14 -1.94
C LEU A 351 -13.40 -1.45 -0.54
N GLN A 352 -13.50 -0.49 0.37
CA GLN A 352 -13.07 -0.66 1.74
C GLN A 352 -13.91 -1.69 2.48
N ASP A 353 -15.23 -1.62 2.36
CA ASP A 353 -16.15 -2.57 2.99
C ASP A 353 -15.91 -4.00 2.50
N PHE A 354 -15.72 -4.16 1.20
CA PHE A 354 -15.37 -5.46 0.62
C PHE A 354 -14.10 -6.03 1.24
N ARG A 355 -13.06 -5.22 1.33
CA ARG A 355 -11.78 -5.59 1.91
C ARG A 355 -11.90 -5.93 3.39
N ASP A 356 -12.56 -5.07 4.17
CA ASP A 356 -12.65 -5.22 5.62
C ASP A 356 -13.47 -6.46 6.02
N ARG A 357 -14.50 -6.80 5.25
CA ARG A 357 -15.38 -7.93 5.51
C ARG A 357 -14.80 -9.27 5.08
N THR A 358 -14.05 -9.29 4.00
CA THR A 358 -13.50 -10.54 3.46
C THR A 358 -12.08 -10.82 3.90
N GLY A 359 -11.35 -9.80 4.31
CA GLY A 359 -9.89 -9.87 4.54
C GLY A 359 -9.09 -10.18 3.28
N VAL A 360 -9.77 -10.33 2.12
CA VAL A 360 -9.17 -10.67 0.84
C VAL A 360 -9.67 -9.69 -0.22
N THR A 361 -8.77 -9.12 -0.99
CA THR A 361 -9.12 -8.19 -2.06
C THR A 361 -9.55 -8.93 -3.32
N THR A 362 -10.33 -8.25 -4.18
CA THR A 362 -10.70 -8.81 -5.49
C THR A 362 -9.48 -9.16 -6.33
N VAL A 363 -8.42 -8.37 -6.23
CA VAL A 363 -7.16 -8.62 -6.92
C VAL A 363 -6.49 -9.90 -6.43
N GLU A 364 -6.52 -10.18 -5.13
CA GLU A 364 -6.00 -11.44 -4.58
C GLU A 364 -6.76 -12.65 -5.13
N TYR A 365 -8.08 -12.55 -5.29
CA TYR A 365 -8.87 -13.58 -5.96
C TYR A 365 -8.48 -13.76 -7.43
N ILE A 366 -8.30 -12.66 -8.16
CA ILE A 366 -7.86 -12.70 -9.56
C ILE A 366 -6.47 -13.37 -9.63
N LYS A 367 -5.55 -12.99 -8.76
CA LYS A 367 -4.21 -13.58 -8.67
C LYS A 367 -4.28 -15.07 -8.35
N TYR A 368 -5.09 -15.44 -7.37
CA TYR A 368 -5.30 -16.83 -6.99
C TYR A 368 -5.83 -17.66 -8.17
N PHE A 369 -6.85 -17.18 -8.88
CA PHE A 369 -7.40 -17.87 -10.03
C PHE A 369 -6.40 -17.95 -11.18
N TYR A 370 -5.68 -16.88 -11.44
CA TYR A 370 -4.65 -16.85 -12.48
C TYR A 370 -3.57 -17.91 -12.23
N GLU A 371 -3.13 -18.07 -11.01
CA GLU A 371 -2.14 -19.09 -10.62
C GLU A 371 -2.67 -20.52 -10.85
N HIS A 372 -3.97 -20.72 -10.78
CA HIS A 372 -4.60 -22.03 -10.94
C HIS A 372 -5.18 -22.33 -12.32
N VAL A 373 -5.18 -21.36 -13.24
CA VAL A 373 -5.71 -21.55 -14.61
C VAL A 373 -5.00 -22.68 -15.36
N SER A 374 -3.71 -22.84 -15.14
CA SER A 374 -2.90 -23.88 -15.80
C SER A 374 -2.57 -25.05 -14.89
N ASP A 375 -3.20 -25.14 -13.73
CA ASP A 375 -2.93 -26.19 -12.77
C ASP A 375 -3.48 -27.54 -13.25
N GLY A 376 -2.59 -28.48 -13.58
CA GLY A 376 -2.95 -29.80 -14.08
C GLY A 376 -3.68 -30.70 -13.08
N ARG A 377 -3.70 -30.33 -11.79
CA ARG A 377 -4.47 -31.04 -10.75
C ARG A 377 -5.97 -30.76 -10.84
N LEU A 378 -6.35 -29.67 -11.52
CA LEU A 378 -7.74 -29.30 -11.73
C LEU A 378 -8.29 -29.97 -12.97
N ARG A 379 -9.56 -30.34 -12.92
CA ARG A 379 -10.30 -30.82 -14.11
C ARG A 379 -10.36 -29.71 -15.16
N GLU A 380 -10.33 -30.10 -16.42
CA GLU A 380 -10.38 -29.16 -17.55
C GLU A 380 -11.57 -28.20 -17.46
N GLU A 381 -12.74 -28.71 -17.09
CA GLU A 381 -13.95 -27.90 -16.91
C GLU A 381 -13.76 -26.82 -15.84
N LEU A 382 -13.18 -27.18 -14.70
CA LEU A 382 -12.94 -26.21 -13.61
C LEU A 382 -11.89 -25.18 -14.02
N ARG A 383 -10.81 -25.61 -14.68
CA ARG A 383 -9.81 -24.69 -15.24
C ARG A 383 -10.42 -23.69 -16.21
N ASN A 384 -11.31 -24.15 -17.09
CA ASN A 384 -11.97 -23.28 -18.04
C ASN A 384 -12.91 -22.28 -17.37
N ARG A 385 -13.64 -22.70 -16.33
CA ARG A 385 -14.46 -21.77 -15.51
C ARG A 385 -13.61 -20.74 -14.78
N VAL A 386 -12.51 -21.16 -14.19
CA VAL A 386 -11.56 -20.25 -13.53
C VAL A 386 -10.98 -19.25 -14.52
N ALA A 387 -10.55 -19.71 -15.69
CA ALA A 387 -10.03 -18.85 -16.74
C ALA A 387 -11.07 -17.83 -17.21
N LYS A 388 -12.29 -18.27 -17.44
CA LYS A 388 -13.40 -17.39 -17.87
C LYS A 388 -13.72 -16.35 -16.80
N LEU A 389 -13.85 -16.76 -15.55
CA LEU A 389 -14.11 -15.85 -14.42
C LEU A 389 -12.98 -14.82 -14.25
N THR A 390 -11.73 -15.27 -14.31
CA THR A 390 -10.56 -14.39 -14.21
C THR A 390 -10.57 -13.36 -15.34
N TRP A 391 -10.85 -13.79 -16.55
CA TRP A 391 -10.92 -12.93 -17.72
C TRP A 391 -12.06 -11.90 -17.63
N GLU A 392 -13.24 -12.33 -17.20
CA GLU A 392 -14.40 -11.45 -16.99
C GLU A 392 -14.12 -10.41 -15.91
N LEU A 393 -13.49 -10.82 -14.82
CA LEU A 393 -13.09 -9.90 -13.73
C LEU A 393 -12.07 -8.88 -14.21
N TYR A 394 -11.10 -9.31 -15.00
CA TYR A 394 -10.06 -8.44 -15.52
C TYR A 394 -10.59 -7.45 -16.56
N GLN A 395 -11.38 -7.93 -17.54
CA GLN A 395 -11.87 -7.09 -18.63
C GLN A 395 -12.96 -6.11 -18.22
N SER A 396 -13.88 -6.55 -17.38
CA SER A 396 -15.05 -5.71 -17.08
C SER A 396 -14.70 -4.52 -16.20
N GLN A 397 -13.61 -4.60 -15.40
CA GLN A 397 -13.35 -3.66 -14.32
C GLN A 397 -14.60 -3.34 -13.48
N SER A 398 -15.66 -4.13 -13.69
CA SER A 398 -16.98 -3.95 -13.09
C SER A 398 -16.97 -4.27 -11.59
N PHE A 399 -16.00 -5.07 -11.16
CA PHE A 399 -15.74 -5.28 -9.73
C PHE A 399 -15.38 -3.99 -8.97
N LEU A 400 -15.18 -2.90 -9.68
CA LEU A 400 -14.94 -1.57 -9.12
C LEU A 400 -16.21 -0.78 -8.85
N LYS A 401 -17.34 -1.27 -9.37
CA LYS A 401 -18.66 -0.73 -9.05
C LYS A 401 -19.24 -1.54 -7.91
N ALA A 402 -19.68 -0.88 -6.84
CA ALA A 402 -20.24 -1.53 -5.67
C ALA A 402 -21.32 -2.57 -6.00
N THR A 403 -22.20 -2.24 -6.93
CA THR A 403 -23.27 -3.12 -7.40
C THR A 403 -22.76 -4.38 -8.11
N ASP A 404 -21.69 -4.25 -8.88
CA ASP A 404 -21.11 -5.37 -9.63
C ASP A 404 -20.28 -6.27 -8.74
N LEU A 405 -19.55 -5.70 -7.76
CA LEU A 405 -18.86 -6.46 -6.72
C LEU A 405 -19.82 -7.37 -5.96
N ASN A 406 -20.96 -6.86 -5.56
CA ASN A 406 -21.97 -7.62 -4.83
C ASN A 406 -22.55 -8.77 -5.67
N LYS A 407 -22.70 -8.58 -6.96
CA LYS A 407 -23.17 -9.62 -7.89
C LYS A 407 -22.15 -10.71 -8.14
N LEU A 408 -20.88 -10.32 -8.25
CA LEU A 408 -19.79 -11.23 -8.62
C LEU A 408 -19.24 -12.00 -7.43
N PHE A 409 -19.31 -11.43 -6.24
CA PHE A 409 -18.66 -12.01 -5.06
C PHE A 409 -19.10 -13.44 -4.74
N PRO A 410 -20.39 -13.81 -4.78
CA PRO A 410 -20.81 -15.19 -4.55
C PRO A 410 -20.17 -16.17 -5.52
N THR A 411 -20.06 -15.79 -6.80
CA THR A 411 -19.42 -16.63 -7.82
C THR A 411 -17.92 -16.76 -7.59
N ILE A 412 -17.26 -15.65 -7.25
CA ILE A 412 -15.83 -15.62 -6.92
C ILE A 412 -15.55 -16.56 -5.75
N TYR A 413 -16.28 -16.39 -4.67
CA TYR A 413 -16.09 -17.15 -3.44
C TYR A 413 -16.36 -18.65 -3.63
N GLN A 414 -17.47 -18.99 -4.29
CA GLN A 414 -17.80 -20.36 -4.60
C GLN A 414 -16.75 -21.03 -5.49
N THR A 415 -16.29 -20.33 -6.53
CA THR A 415 -15.26 -20.86 -7.44
C THR A 415 -13.95 -21.12 -6.69
N LYS A 416 -13.57 -20.21 -5.78
CA LYS A 416 -12.39 -20.41 -4.94
C LYS A 416 -12.50 -21.66 -4.07
N LEU A 417 -13.64 -21.88 -3.42
CA LEU A 417 -13.89 -23.06 -2.61
C LEU A 417 -13.80 -24.36 -3.44
N GLU A 418 -14.35 -24.36 -4.65
CA GLU A 418 -14.26 -25.51 -5.55
C GLU A 418 -12.81 -25.83 -5.96
N VAL A 419 -12.02 -24.78 -6.23
CA VAL A 419 -10.59 -24.95 -6.53
C VAL A 419 -9.83 -25.50 -5.33
N GLU A 420 -10.03 -24.93 -4.14
CA GLU A 420 -9.38 -25.39 -2.91
C GLU A 420 -9.73 -26.85 -2.59
N GLU A 421 -10.99 -27.23 -2.75
CA GLU A 421 -11.42 -28.61 -2.56
C GLU A 421 -10.77 -29.55 -3.58
N ALA A 422 -10.74 -29.17 -4.85
CA ALA A 422 -10.11 -29.95 -5.91
C ALA A 422 -8.60 -30.16 -5.68
N LEU A 423 -7.94 -29.18 -5.09
CA LEU A 423 -6.53 -29.24 -4.72
C LEU A 423 -6.29 -29.92 -3.37
N LYS A 424 -7.33 -30.20 -2.60
CA LYS A 424 -7.26 -30.65 -1.20
C LYS A 424 -6.49 -29.70 -0.31
N GLU A 425 -6.56 -28.41 -0.62
CA GLU A 425 -6.03 -27.34 0.23
C GLU A 425 -7.04 -27.07 1.35
N GLU A 426 -6.52 -26.72 2.54
CA GLU A 426 -7.37 -26.23 3.61
C GLU A 426 -8.01 -24.90 3.16
N PRO A 427 -9.34 -24.75 3.27
CA PRO A 427 -9.99 -23.48 2.92
C PRO A 427 -9.45 -22.35 3.79
N VAL A 428 -8.93 -21.30 3.16
CA VAL A 428 -8.37 -20.12 3.86
C VAL A 428 -9.48 -19.34 4.56
N SER A 429 -10.72 -19.53 4.17
CA SER A 429 -11.84 -18.77 4.68
C SER A 429 -12.80 -19.61 5.48
N THR A 430 -12.88 -19.27 6.72
CA THR A 430 -14.06 -19.32 7.55
C THR A 430 -14.52 -20.68 8.02
N LYS A 431 -14.93 -20.69 9.27
CA LYS A 431 -15.59 -21.85 9.90
C LYS A 431 -16.77 -22.42 9.10
N VAL A 432 -17.49 -21.59 8.33
CA VAL A 432 -18.63 -22.02 7.52
C VAL A 432 -18.19 -22.80 6.29
N GLY A 433 -17.19 -22.32 5.56
CA GLY A 433 -16.61 -23.06 4.44
C GLY A 433 -16.07 -24.41 4.89
N LYS A 434 -15.33 -24.43 5.98
CA LYS A 434 -14.81 -25.67 6.57
C LYS A 434 -15.93 -26.62 7.00
N THR A 435 -16.97 -26.12 7.66
CA THR A 435 -18.12 -26.92 8.10
C THR A 435 -18.85 -27.55 6.92
N ILE A 436 -19.00 -26.82 5.81
CA ILE A 436 -19.65 -27.32 4.59
C ILE A 436 -18.80 -28.41 3.94
N LEU A 437 -17.49 -28.22 3.87
CA LEU A 437 -16.57 -29.17 3.23
C LEU A 437 -16.33 -30.42 4.09
N ASP A 438 -16.39 -30.30 5.41
CA ASP A 438 -16.22 -31.42 6.35
C ASP A 438 -17.46 -32.32 6.43
N THR A 439 -18.60 -31.88 5.90
CA THR A 439 -19.83 -32.69 5.90
C THR A 439 -19.82 -33.61 4.69
N GLU A 440 -19.50 -34.87 4.91
CA GLU A 440 -19.69 -35.91 3.89
C GLU A 440 -21.15 -35.86 3.40
N LYS A 441 -21.39 -35.63 2.12
CA LYS A 441 -22.69 -35.66 1.43
C LYS A 441 -23.56 -34.41 1.52
N VAL A 442 -22.96 -33.22 1.47
CA VAL A 442 -23.74 -32.02 1.21
C VAL A 442 -23.98 -31.94 -0.30
N ASP A 443 -25.24 -31.94 -0.72
CA ASP A 443 -25.58 -31.70 -2.12
C ASP A 443 -25.26 -30.26 -2.52
N SER A 444 -25.11 -30.01 -3.81
CA SER A 444 -24.69 -28.68 -4.29
C SER A 444 -25.69 -27.56 -3.97
N GLN A 445 -26.98 -27.88 -3.84
CA GLN A 445 -27.99 -26.91 -3.45
C GLN A 445 -27.87 -26.50 -1.98
N THR A 446 -27.65 -27.46 -1.10
CA THR A 446 -27.43 -27.21 0.34
C THR A 446 -26.15 -26.39 0.53
N ALA A 447 -25.07 -26.73 -0.20
CA ALA A 447 -23.82 -25.97 -0.15
C ALA A 447 -24.02 -24.52 -0.64
N LYS A 448 -24.72 -24.32 -1.73
CA LYS A 448 -25.04 -22.97 -2.25
C LYS A 448 -25.83 -22.15 -1.25
N THR A 449 -26.86 -22.74 -0.65
CA THR A 449 -27.67 -22.06 0.36
C THR A 449 -26.84 -21.66 1.58
N ALA A 450 -26.01 -22.55 2.08
CA ALA A 450 -25.16 -22.27 3.23
C ALA A 450 -24.12 -21.19 2.92
N ILE A 451 -23.51 -21.22 1.74
CA ILE A 451 -22.56 -20.21 1.30
C ILE A 451 -23.26 -18.86 1.14
N TYR A 452 -24.45 -18.85 0.54
CA TYR A 452 -25.23 -17.64 0.40
C TYR A 452 -25.60 -17.01 1.75
N GLU A 453 -26.10 -17.81 2.70
CA GLU A 453 -26.42 -17.34 4.05
C GLU A 453 -25.20 -16.76 4.77
N PHE A 454 -24.06 -17.43 4.62
CA PHE A 454 -22.81 -16.94 5.17
C PHE A 454 -22.38 -15.61 4.55
N LEU A 455 -22.44 -15.48 3.23
CA LEU A 455 -22.11 -14.26 2.53
C LEU A 455 -23.07 -13.13 2.89
N LYS A 456 -24.34 -13.44 3.08
CA LYS A 456 -25.37 -12.50 3.52
C LYS A 456 -25.09 -12.00 4.94
N GLU A 457 -24.67 -12.85 5.84
CA GLU A 457 -24.26 -12.45 7.18
C GLU A 457 -23.03 -11.51 7.12
N LEU A 458 -22.07 -11.80 6.25
CA LEU A 458 -20.86 -11.00 6.07
C LEU A 458 -21.12 -9.65 5.42
N TYR A 459 -21.94 -9.61 4.37
CA TYR A 459 -22.15 -8.45 3.52
C TYR A 459 -23.46 -7.70 3.77
N GLY A 460 -24.41 -8.32 4.51
CA GLY A 460 -25.69 -7.71 4.84
C GLY A 460 -26.45 -7.24 3.59
N ASP A 461 -26.86 -6.00 3.60
CA ASP A 461 -27.66 -5.39 2.53
C ASP A 461 -26.95 -5.28 1.16
N PHE A 462 -25.65 -5.53 1.12
CA PHE A 462 -24.88 -5.54 -0.12
C PHE A 462 -25.00 -6.84 -0.90
N MET A 463 -25.55 -7.90 -0.31
CA MET A 463 -25.79 -9.12 -1.05
C MET A 463 -27.01 -8.98 -1.96
N PRO A 464 -26.92 -9.45 -3.23
CA PRO A 464 -28.09 -9.53 -4.10
C PRO A 464 -29.12 -10.46 -3.50
N GLU A 465 -30.41 -10.20 -3.74
CA GLU A 465 -31.46 -11.12 -3.36
C GLU A 465 -31.23 -12.49 -3.98
N GLU A 466 -31.46 -13.55 -3.19
CA GLU A 466 -31.39 -14.91 -3.67
C GLU A 466 -32.47 -15.10 -4.74
N ARG A 467 -32.04 -15.33 -5.99
CA ARG A 467 -32.96 -15.70 -7.06
C ARG A 467 -33.20 -17.21 -6.98
N VAL A 468 -34.38 -17.54 -6.55
CA VAL A 468 -34.88 -18.90 -6.54
C VAL A 468 -35.03 -19.40 -7.98
#